data_905a02c162dbe71e574f33b98fddc29e
#
_entry.id   905a02c162dbe71e574f33b98fddc29e
#
_cell.length_a   1.000
_cell.length_b   1.000
_cell.length_c   1.000
_cell.angle_alpha   90.00
_cell.angle_beta   90.00
_cell.angle_gamma   90.00
#
_symmetry.space_group_name_H-M   'P 1'
#
loop_
_entity.id
_entity.type
_entity.pdbx_description
1 polymer ?
#
loop_
_entity_poly.entity_id
_entity_poly.type
_entity_poly.pdbx_seq_one_letter_code
_entity_poly.pdbx_strand_id
1 'polypeptide(L)'
;MSESYSNLFIKVKTLEEIKSTALVVIDTNVLLMGYQWKNLTFESVLKVLEQLSNERRLKIPSHIIREFAKNRPGKIEEMHRQIHTVMSTLEKSSNNGKSLKEAIPALSIVEREHSDVIGLEENYNKCIKELNKARKEYVAGLQRLQQTLSGYIDHDPILNSYKEIIENGYFSPGGLMDEELLEKEWKNRIDNNIPPGYKDKTKKENPYGDLIVWDHICKMKNDVIFVTADVKGDWVHTANDVVMGARRELVEEFYSKTKGKTFKILTPVQFISVYSGDDLTADIKNDLGSNSNVISNLANNFINEMIPKDNPPKSSEELSECIYEQLQHKAICKKLENEIWEKSSFFRNVSHEYQEEVMDLMNNLMAMLSYYDMQDNTDFVKKKQELEYVKEALIAISEKINKSKKPY
;
A
#
# COMPACT_ATOMS: atom_id res chain seq x y z
N MET A 1 10.46 -31.34 31.31
CA MET A 1 9.41 -31.06 30.31
C MET A 1 9.84 -31.74 29.02
N SER A 2 9.25 -32.83 28.60
CA SER A 2 9.51 -33.40 27.28
C SER A 2 8.80 -32.50 26.27
N GLU A 3 9.52 -31.62 25.63
CA GLU A 3 9.01 -30.91 24.45
C GLU A 3 8.70 -31.97 23.41
N SER A 4 7.42 -32.16 23.19
CA SER A 4 6.93 -33.13 22.21
C SER A 4 7.19 -32.57 20.83
N TYR A 5 8.24 -33.01 20.15
CA TYR A 5 8.49 -32.74 18.74
C TYR A 5 7.40 -33.28 17.81
N SER A 6 6.36 -33.90 18.37
CA SER A 6 5.16 -34.35 17.65
C SER A 6 4.48 -33.20 16.89
N ASN A 7 4.58 -31.95 17.40
CA ASN A 7 4.03 -30.77 16.74
C ASN A 7 4.69 -30.45 15.38
N LEU A 8 5.95 -30.89 15.17
CA LEU A 8 6.60 -30.75 13.86
C LEU A 8 5.91 -31.55 12.76
N PHE A 9 5.24 -32.65 13.12
CA PHE A 9 4.66 -33.63 12.20
C PHE A 9 3.12 -33.56 12.13
N ILE A 10 2.50 -32.47 12.65
CA ILE A 10 1.04 -32.32 12.52
C ILE A 10 0.67 -32.23 11.03
N LYS A 11 -0.36 -32.99 10.67
CA LYS A 11 -0.93 -32.99 9.32
C LYS A 11 -2.11 -32.02 9.27
N VAL A 12 -1.88 -30.86 8.69
CA VAL A 12 -2.94 -29.88 8.39
C VAL A 12 -3.44 -30.08 6.98
N LYS A 13 -4.73 -29.84 6.77
CA LYS A 13 -5.35 -29.91 5.45
C LYS A 13 -4.87 -28.77 4.55
N THR A 14 -4.91 -28.98 3.25
CA THR A 14 -4.69 -27.95 2.24
C THR A 14 -5.86 -26.98 2.19
N LEU A 15 -5.69 -25.83 1.54
CA LEU A 15 -6.78 -24.86 1.33
C LEU A 15 -7.91 -25.48 0.49
N GLU A 16 -7.57 -26.25 -0.55
CA GLU A 16 -8.53 -26.96 -1.41
C GLU A 16 -9.42 -27.93 -0.63
N GLU A 17 -8.86 -28.64 0.35
CA GLU A 17 -9.61 -29.60 1.17
C GLU A 17 -10.59 -28.93 2.15
N ILE A 18 -10.35 -27.66 2.52
CA ILE A 18 -11.19 -26.98 3.53
C ILE A 18 -12.02 -25.83 2.96
N LYS A 19 -11.73 -25.31 1.76
CA LYS A 19 -12.39 -24.09 1.23
C LYS A 19 -13.90 -24.18 1.16
N SER A 20 -14.47 -25.39 0.98
CA SER A 20 -15.92 -25.62 0.93
C SER A 20 -16.59 -25.87 2.28
N THR A 21 -15.84 -26.16 3.34
CA THR A 21 -16.40 -26.59 4.64
C THR A 21 -15.91 -25.77 5.83
N ALA A 22 -14.77 -25.07 5.71
CA ALA A 22 -14.23 -24.25 6.78
C ALA A 22 -15.16 -23.09 7.14
N LEU A 23 -15.14 -22.72 8.41
CA LEU A 23 -15.67 -21.42 8.84
C LEU A 23 -14.72 -20.31 8.35
N VAL A 24 -15.29 -19.23 7.88
CA VAL A 24 -14.57 -18.06 7.42
C VAL A 24 -14.78 -16.93 8.42
N VAL A 25 -13.68 -16.41 8.94
CA VAL A 25 -13.65 -15.29 9.89
C VAL A 25 -13.11 -14.07 9.17
N ILE A 26 -13.84 -12.95 9.20
CA ILE A 26 -13.44 -11.70 8.57
C ILE A 26 -12.94 -10.74 9.64
N ASP A 27 -11.76 -10.17 9.41
CA ASP A 27 -11.15 -9.20 10.33
C ASP A 27 -11.78 -7.80 10.20
N THR A 28 -11.63 -6.99 11.25
CA THR A 28 -12.08 -5.59 11.31
C THR A 28 -11.55 -4.77 10.13
N ASN A 29 -10.27 -4.92 9.80
CA ASN A 29 -9.65 -4.17 8.73
C ASN A 29 -10.31 -4.44 7.37
N VAL A 30 -10.72 -5.69 7.10
CA VAL A 30 -11.40 -6.06 5.84
C VAL A 30 -12.79 -5.41 5.75
N LEU A 31 -13.57 -5.38 6.84
CA LEU A 31 -14.86 -4.68 6.88
C LEU A 31 -14.69 -3.17 6.66
N LEU A 32 -13.66 -2.57 7.26
CA LEU A 32 -13.36 -1.14 7.11
C LEU A 32 -12.87 -0.77 5.71
N MET A 33 -12.28 -1.70 4.96
CA MET A 33 -11.89 -1.47 3.57
C MET A 33 -13.09 -1.21 2.66
N GLY A 34 -14.31 -1.61 3.03
CA GLY A 34 -15.54 -1.26 2.31
C GLY A 34 -15.74 0.25 2.11
N TYR A 35 -15.15 1.09 2.99
CA TYR A 35 -15.17 2.56 2.85
C TYR A 35 -14.10 3.09 1.87
N GLN A 36 -13.27 2.23 1.32
CA GLN A 36 -12.14 2.60 0.46
C GLN A 36 -12.23 1.96 -0.93
N TRP A 37 -12.97 0.85 -1.07
CA TRP A 37 -13.12 0.13 -2.33
C TRP A 37 -13.99 0.88 -3.34
N LYS A 38 -13.72 0.67 -4.62
CA LYS A 38 -14.63 1.02 -5.70
C LYS A 38 -15.92 0.20 -5.61
N ASN A 39 -17.01 0.72 -6.14
CA ASN A 39 -18.33 0.05 -6.07
C ASN A 39 -18.28 -1.41 -6.56
N LEU A 40 -17.62 -1.66 -7.70
CA LEU A 40 -17.52 -3.00 -8.29
C LEU A 40 -16.81 -3.99 -7.35
N THR A 41 -15.75 -3.55 -6.69
CA THR A 41 -15.00 -4.35 -5.71
C THR A 41 -15.86 -4.62 -4.48
N PHE A 42 -16.51 -3.58 -3.96
CA PHE A 42 -17.40 -3.70 -2.80
C PHE A 42 -18.53 -4.70 -3.05
N GLU A 43 -19.22 -4.60 -4.19
CA GLU A 43 -20.29 -5.54 -4.57
C GLU A 43 -19.78 -6.98 -4.73
N SER A 44 -18.58 -7.16 -5.28
CA SER A 44 -17.97 -8.49 -5.44
C SER A 44 -17.65 -9.13 -4.09
N VAL A 45 -17.08 -8.35 -3.16
CA VAL A 45 -16.81 -8.82 -1.79
C VAL A 45 -18.13 -9.12 -1.07
N LEU A 46 -19.11 -8.21 -1.16
CA LEU A 46 -20.41 -8.36 -0.51
C LEU A 46 -21.08 -9.66 -0.95
N LYS A 47 -21.10 -9.95 -2.26
CA LYS A 47 -21.67 -11.19 -2.82
C LYS A 47 -21.04 -12.46 -2.22
N VAL A 48 -19.71 -12.47 -2.06
CA VAL A 48 -19.02 -13.61 -1.44
C VAL A 48 -19.37 -13.73 0.05
N LEU A 49 -19.44 -12.60 0.77
CA LEU A 49 -19.82 -12.61 2.19
C LEU A 49 -21.27 -13.08 2.38
N GLU A 50 -22.19 -12.65 1.52
CA GLU A 50 -23.59 -13.09 1.51
C GLU A 50 -23.71 -14.60 1.24
N GLN A 51 -22.96 -15.11 0.26
CA GLN A 51 -22.91 -16.56 -0.01
C GLN A 51 -22.46 -17.33 1.23
N LEU A 52 -21.33 -16.95 1.85
CA LEU A 52 -20.80 -17.61 3.03
C LEU A 52 -21.74 -17.48 4.24
N SER A 53 -22.47 -16.35 4.33
CA SER A 53 -23.49 -16.12 5.36
C SER A 53 -24.67 -17.09 5.18
N ASN A 54 -25.17 -17.23 3.96
CA ASN A 54 -26.24 -18.17 3.60
C ASN A 54 -25.85 -19.63 3.85
N GLU A 55 -24.58 -19.95 3.60
CA GLU A 55 -24.00 -21.26 3.93
C GLU A 55 -23.76 -21.44 5.44
N ARG A 56 -24.02 -20.44 6.29
CA ARG A 56 -23.74 -20.39 7.75
C ARG A 56 -22.26 -20.59 8.11
N ARG A 57 -21.40 -20.35 7.19
CA ARG A 57 -19.94 -20.50 7.32
C ARG A 57 -19.23 -19.21 7.72
N LEU A 58 -19.83 -18.06 7.45
CA LEU A 58 -19.29 -16.77 7.88
C LEU A 58 -19.42 -16.60 9.38
N LYS A 59 -18.32 -16.18 10.03
CA LYS A 59 -18.29 -15.87 11.47
C LYS A 59 -17.61 -14.51 11.69
N ILE A 60 -18.30 -13.65 12.41
CA ILE A 60 -17.80 -12.34 12.77
C ILE A 60 -17.77 -12.26 14.31
N PRO A 61 -16.59 -12.40 14.92
CA PRO A 61 -16.42 -12.29 16.37
C PRO A 61 -16.98 -10.98 16.94
N SER A 62 -17.60 -11.07 18.11
CA SER A 62 -18.19 -9.89 18.78
C SER A 62 -17.17 -8.76 18.99
N HIS A 63 -15.90 -9.09 19.19
CA HIS A 63 -14.83 -8.11 19.31
C HIS A 63 -14.63 -7.33 18.00
N ILE A 64 -14.61 -8.02 16.87
CA ILE A 64 -14.46 -7.41 15.54
C ILE A 64 -15.60 -6.43 15.26
N ILE A 65 -16.84 -6.77 15.63
CA ILE A 65 -17.99 -5.87 15.47
C ILE A 65 -17.83 -4.61 16.33
N ARG A 66 -17.39 -4.75 17.58
CA ARG A 66 -17.14 -3.60 18.46
C ARG A 66 -16.03 -2.70 17.93
N GLU A 67 -14.96 -3.29 17.44
CA GLU A 67 -13.84 -2.57 16.85
C GLU A 67 -14.23 -1.89 15.55
N PHE A 68 -14.99 -2.56 14.69
CA PHE A 68 -15.55 -1.97 13.47
C PHE A 68 -16.44 -0.76 13.81
N ALA A 69 -17.36 -0.89 14.78
CA ALA A 69 -18.23 0.20 15.21
C ALA A 69 -17.43 1.40 15.74
N LYS A 70 -16.35 1.14 16.51
CA LYS A 70 -15.46 2.19 17.04
C LYS A 70 -14.69 2.91 15.93
N ASN A 71 -14.20 2.18 14.92
CA ASN A 71 -13.27 2.73 13.92
C ASN A 71 -13.98 3.26 12.65
N ARG A 72 -15.23 2.85 12.40
CA ARG A 72 -16.04 3.30 11.26
C ARG A 72 -16.13 4.82 11.12
N PRO A 73 -16.44 5.60 12.17
CA PRO A 73 -16.52 7.05 12.06
C PRO A 73 -15.24 7.67 11.51
N GLY A 74 -14.07 7.18 11.94
CA GLY A 74 -12.78 7.65 11.44
C GLY A 74 -12.58 7.43 9.93
N LYS A 75 -13.19 6.39 9.34
CA LYS A 75 -13.18 6.18 7.89
C LYS A 75 -14.04 7.19 7.14
N ILE A 76 -15.20 7.54 7.69
CA ILE A 76 -16.06 8.60 7.15
C ILE A 76 -15.34 9.96 7.22
N GLU A 77 -14.70 10.26 8.34
CA GLU A 77 -13.88 11.47 8.49
C GLU A 77 -12.71 11.53 7.51
N GLU A 78 -12.07 10.40 7.22
CA GLU A 78 -11.00 10.29 6.23
C GLU A 78 -11.51 10.67 4.84
N MET A 79 -12.65 10.12 4.40
CA MET A 79 -13.30 10.49 3.12
C MET A 79 -13.61 11.99 3.07
N HIS A 80 -14.14 12.55 4.16
CA HIS A 80 -14.46 13.97 4.26
C HIS A 80 -13.20 14.85 4.14
N ARG A 81 -12.08 14.46 4.79
CA ARG A 81 -10.79 15.17 4.68
C ARG A 81 -10.22 15.12 3.27
N GLN A 82 -10.34 13.97 2.58
CA GLN A 82 -9.86 13.83 1.19
C GLN A 82 -10.59 14.80 0.25
N ILE A 83 -11.93 14.91 0.37
CA ILE A 83 -12.70 15.89 -0.40
C ILE A 83 -12.27 17.32 -0.08
N HIS A 84 -12.08 17.65 1.19
CA HIS A 84 -11.60 18.98 1.60
C HIS A 84 -10.23 19.30 1.00
N THR A 85 -9.32 18.34 0.94
CA THR A 85 -8.00 18.50 0.32
C THR A 85 -8.13 18.81 -1.17
N VAL A 86 -9.00 18.12 -1.91
CA VAL A 86 -9.27 18.40 -3.34
C VAL A 86 -9.81 19.80 -3.50
N MET A 87 -10.79 20.23 -2.69
CA MET A 87 -11.37 21.57 -2.74
C MET A 87 -10.31 22.65 -2.49
N SER A 88 -9.50 22.48 -1.45
CA SER A 88 -8.42 23.41 -1.11
C SER A 88 -7.38 23.54 -2.22
N THR A 89 -7.06 22.44 -2.91
CA THR A 89 -6.14 22.45 -4.06
C THR A 89 -6.74 23.21 -5.25
N LEU A 90 -8.01 23.00 -5.53
CA LEU A 90 -8.73 23.72 -6.60
C LEU A 90 -8.82 25.21 -6.33
N GLU A 91 -9.02 25.62 -5.08
CA GLU A 91 -9.08 27.05 -4.69
C GLU A 91 -7.72 27.75 -4.82
N LYS A 92 -6.63 27.07 -4.48
CA LYS A 92 -5.27 27.63 -4.61
C LYS A 92 -4.81 27.79 -6.06
N SER A 93 -5.35 27.04 -6.99
CA SER A 93 -4.98 27.06 -8.40
C SER A 93 -5.61 28.23 -9.19
N SER A 94 -6.21 29.23 -8.50
CA SER A 94 -6.79 30.39 -9.16
C SER A 94 -5.69 31.30 -9.70
N ASN A 95 -5.60 31.39 -11.02
CA ASN A 95 -4.65 32.26 -11.71
C ASN A 95 -5.32 33.61 -12.02
N ASN A 96 -5.02 34.63 -11.25
CA ASN A 96 -5.37 36.01 -11.54
C ASN A 96 -4.08 36.74 -11.97
N GLY A 97 -3.53 36.38 -13.12
CA GLY A 97 -2.41 37.09 -13.71
C GLY A 97 -2.80 38.55 -14.06
N LYS A 98 -1.88 39.48 -13.89
CA LYS A 98 -2.04 40.85 -14.43
C LYS A 98 -2.11 40.78 -15.95
N SER A 99 -2.94 41.63 -16.57
CA SER A 99 -2.97 41.72 -18.03
C SER A 99 -1.61 42.19 -18.56
N LEU A 100 -1.31 41.86 -19.80
CA LEU A 100 -0.07 42.26 -20.44
C LEU A 100 0.09 43.78 -20.44
N LYS A 101 -1.00 44.55 -20.62
CA LYS A 101 -1.04 46.02 -20.55
C LYS A 101 -0.70 46.59 -19.16
N GLU A 102 -1.11 45.88 -18.11
CA GLU A 102 -0.74 46.23 -16.72
C GLU A 102 0.71 45.87 -16.38
N ALA A 103 1.22 44.80 -16.97
CA ALA A 103 2.59 44.35 -16.77
C ALA A 103 3.61 45.19 -17.56
N ILE A 104 3.23 45.64 -18.76
CA ILE A 104 4.08 46.41 -19.68
C ILE A 104 3.29 47.64 -20.16
N PRO A 105 3.31 48.78 -19.42
CA PRO A 105 2.55 49.97 -19.78
C PRO A 105 2.92 50.56 -21.18
N ALA A 106 4.18 50.34 -21.64
CA ALA A 106 4.65 50.78 -22.96
C ALA A 106 4.13 49.93 -24.13
N LEU A 107 3.35 48.87 -23.86
CA LEU A 107 2.83 47.94 -24.88
C LEU A 107 2.00 48.63 -25.96
N SER A 108 1.35 49.77 -25.63
CA SER A 108 0.60 50.58 -26.58
C SER A 108 1.41 51.06 -27.79
N ILE A 109 2.75 51.12 -27.68
CA ILE A 109 3.65 51.47 -28.76
C ILE A 109 3.87 50.26 -29.69
N VAL A 110 3.83 49.02 -29.14
CA VAL A 110 4.13 47.79 -29.86
C VAL A 110 2.84 47.11 -30.37
N GLU A 111 1.67 47.51 -29.91
CA GLU A 111 0.35 46.97 -30.24
C GLU A 111 0.06 46.90 -31.76
N ARG A 112 0.63 47.83 -32.54
CA ARG A 112 0.44 47.90 -34.01
C ARG A 112 1.20 46.81 -34.75
N GLU A 113 2.29 46.31 -34.18
CA GLU A 113 3.17 45.29 -34.79
C GLU A 113 2.84 43.85 -34.32
N HIS A 114 2.15 43.74 -33.20
CA HIS A 114 1.84 42.44 -32.57
C HIS A 114 0.35 42.31 -32.16
N SER A 115 -0.56 42.67 -33.07
CA SER A 115 -2.02 42.61 -32.83
C SER A 115 -2.54 41.17 -32.57
N ASP A 116 -1.82 40.17 -33.04
CA ASP A 116 -2.10 38.75 -32.82
C ASP A 116 -1.97 38.35 -31.32
N VAL A 117 -0.98 38.93 -30.61
CA VAL A 117 -0.76 38.66 -29.17
C VAL A 117 -1.95 39.13 -28.33
N ILE A 118 -2.58 40.25 -28.71
CA ILE A 118 -3.76 40.77 -27.98
C ILE A 118 -4.95 39.81 -28.14
N GLY A 119 -5.19 39.31 -29.36
CA GLY A 119 -6.22 38.33 -29.62
C GLY A 119 -6.00 37.02 -28.87
N LEU A 120 -4.74 36.58 -28.74
CA LEU A 120 -4.36 35.44 -27.95
C LEU A 120 -4.60 35.67 -26.45
N GLU A 121 -4.26 36.85 -25.91
CA GLU A 121 -4.54 37.22 -24.51
C GLU A 121 -6.05 37.25 -24.22
N GLU A 122 -6.85 37.82 -25.10
CA GLU A 122 -8.32 37.85 -24.97
C GLU A 122 -8.89 36.42 -24.93
N ASN A 123 -8.45 35.54 -25.82
CA ASN A 123 -8.85 34.14 -25.85
C ASN A 123 -8.40 33.41 -24.57
N TYR A 124 -7.16 33.61 -24.14
CA TYR A 124 -6.65 33.04 -22.89
C TYR A 124 -7.50 33.48 -21.69
N ASN A 125 -7.78 34.79 -21.58
CA ASN A 125 -8.60 35.32 -20.50
C ASN A 125 -10.04 34.81 -20.52
N LYS A 126 -10.61 34.56 -21.72
CA LYS A 126 -11.91 33.90 -21.86
C LYS A 126 -11.88 32.48 -21.32
N CYS A 127 -10.89 31.68 -21.71
CA CYS A 127 -10.70 30.30 -21.20
C CYS A 127 -10.52 30.30 -19.68
N ILE A 128 -9.76 31.24 -19.12
CA ILE A 128 -9.59 31.37 -17.66
C ILE A 128 -10.93 31.68 -16.96
N LYS A 129 -11.77 32.53 -17.54
CA LYS A 129 -13.12 32.83 -16.98
C LYS A 129 -14.00 31.59 -16.99
N GLU A 130 -14.00 30.85 -18.08
CA GLU A 130 -14.77 29.58 -18.20
C GLU A 130 -14.24 28.52 -17.21
N LEU A 131 -12.92 28.37 -17.11
CA LEU A 131 -12.28 27.48 -16.14
C LEU A 131 -12.66 27.86 -14.69
N ASN A 132 -12.61 29.14 -14.35
CA ASN A 132 -12.97 29.63 -13.03
C ASN A 132 -14.46 29.39 -12.71
N LYS A 133 -15.34 29.49 -13.71
CA LYS A 133 -16.76 29.15 -13.57
C LYS A 133 -16.94 27.65 -13.28
N ALA A 134 -16.37 26.81 -14.14
CA ALA A 134 -16.43 25.34 -13.96
C ALA A 134 -15.85 24.91 -12.61
N ARG A 135 -14.74 25.51 -12.18
CA ARG A 135 -14.14 25.23 -10.87
C ARG A 135 -15.10 25.58 -9.72
N LYS A 136 -15.74 26.75 -9.75
CA LYS A 136 -16.72 27.15 -8.72
C LYS A 136 -17.88 26.16 -8.64
N GLU A 137 -18.40 25.72 -9.79
CA GLU A 137 -19.48 24.73 -9.87
C GLU A 137 -19.05 23.39 -9.32
N TYR A 138 -17.81 22.95 -9.61
CA TYR A 138 -17.23 21.71 -9.08
C TYR A 138 -17.03 21.77 -7.58
N VAL A 139 -16.44 22.85 -7.05
CA VAL A 139 -16.28 23.06 -5.60
C VAL A 139 -17.64 23.04 -4.89
N ALA A 140 -18.66 23.69 -5.44
CA ALA A 140 -20.01 23.65 -4.89
C ALA A 140 -20.61 22.20 -4.91
N GLY A 141 -20.28 21.41 -5.94
CA GLY A 141 -20.61 19.98 -6.00
C GLY A 141 -19.94 19.18 -4.90
N LEU A 142 -18.64 19.39 -4.69
CA LEU A 142 -17.87 18.75 -3.62
C LEU A 142 -18.37 19.13 -2.22
N GLN A 143 -18.79 20.37 -2.00
CA GLN A 143 -19.40 20.80 -0.73
C GLN A 143 -20.72 20.05 -0.46
N ARG A 144 -21.57 19.87 -1.46
CA ARG A 144 -22.79 19.06 -1.31
C ARG A 144 -22.47 17.61 -0.99
N LEU A 145 -21.49 17.01 -1.67
CA LEU A 145 -21.02 15.65 -1.37
C LEU A 145 -20.49 15.54 0.07
N GLN A 146 -19.73 16.52 0.52
CA GLN A 146 -19.21 16.58 1.89
C GLN A 146 -20.32 16.63 2.94
N GLN A 147 -21.40 17.41 2.67
CA GLN A 147 -22.61 17.43 3.52
C GLN A 147 -23.30 16.06 3.55
N THR A 148 -23.38 15.37 2.41
CA THR A 148 -23.97 14.02 2.35
C THR A 148 -23.15 13.03 3.18
N LEU A 149 -21.82 13.07 3.07
CA LEU A 149 -20.94 12.21 3.87
C LEU A 149 -21.05 12.46 5.37
N SER A 150 -21.30 13.70 5.79
CA SER A 150 -21.55 14.02 7.21
C SER A 150 -22.77 13.26 7.74
N GLY A 151 -23.78 13.04 6.91
CA GLY A 151 -24.97 12.23 7.24
C GLY A 151 -24.70 10.73 7.40
N TYR A 152 -23.57 10.23 6.90
CA TYR A 152 -23.20 8.80 7.00
C TYR A 152 -22.84 8.37 8.42
N ILE A 153 -22.60 9.31 9.34
CA ILE A 153 -22.46 8.97 10.75
C ILE A 153 -23.70 8.24 11.28
N ASP A 154 -24.89 8.72 10.88
CA ASP A 154 -26.19 8.19 11.32
C ASP A 154 -26.86 7.27 10.30
N HIS A 155 -26.67 7.53 9.00
CA HIS A 155 -27.30 6.82 7.88
C HIS A 155 -26.27 6.31 6.88
N ASP A 156 -25.53 5.30 7.28
CA ASP A 156 -24.42 4.75 6.53
C ASP A 156 -24.87 3.63 5.56
N PRO A 157 -24.79 3.86 4.24
CA PRO A 157 -25.18 2.85 3.25
C PRO A 157 -24.28 1.61 3.27
N ILE A 158 -22.98 1.77 3.60
CA ILE A 158 -22.03 0.66 3.67
C ILE A 158 -22.35 -0.22 4.88
N LEU A 159 -22.57 0.38 6.04
CA LEU A 159 -23.01 -0.34 7.24
C LEU A 159 -24.34 -1.07 6.98
N ASN A 160 -25.30 -0.43 6.31
CA ASN A 160 -26.58 -1.04 5.98
C ASN A 160 -26.42 -2.27 5.07
N SER A 161 -25.47 -2.24 4.13
CA SER A 161 -25.16 -3.39 3.27
C SER A 161 -24.57 -4.56 4.08
N TYR A 162 -23.88 -4.28 5.18
CA TYR A 162 -23.36 -5.33 6.06
C TYR A 162 -24.36 -5.86 7.10
N LYS A 163 -25.53 -5.25 7.24
CA LYS A 163 -26.46 -5.54 8.34
C LYS A 163 -26.78 -7.03 8.47
N GLU A 164 -27.34 -7.64 7.43
CA GLU A 164 -27.73 -9.06 7.45
C GLU A 164 -26.51 -9.99 7.61
N ILE A 165 -25.39 -9.64 7.01
CA ILE A 165 -24.12 -10.37 7.11
C ILE A 165 -23.63 -10.39 8.54
N ILE A 166 -23.68 -9.25 9.24
CA ILE A 166 -23.26 -9.13 10.64
C ILE A 166 -24.25 -9.88 11.55
N GLU A 167 -25.54 -9.73 11.34
CA GLU A 167 -26.57 -10.39 12.13
C GLU A 167 -26.45 -11.92 12.04
N ASN A 168 -26.30 -12.45 10.84
CA ASN A 168 -26.16 -13.90 10.61
C ASN A 168 -24.80 -14.45 11.00
N GLY A 169 -23.75 -13.66 10.82
CA GLY A 169 -22.35 -14.03 11.09
C GLY A 169 -21.93 -13.83 12.54
N TYR A 170 -22.73 -13.14 13.36
CA TYR A 170 -22.38 -12.83 14.74
C TYR A 170 -21.91 -14.05 15.51
N PHE A 171 -20.75 -13.94 16.17
CA PHE A 171 -20.15 -15.02 16.92
C PHE A 171 -19.59 -14.54 18.26
N SER A 172 -20.18 -15.02 19.37
CA SER A 172 -19.74 -14.74 20.72
C SER A 172 -19.78 -16.03 21.53
N PRO A 173 -18.70 -16.82 21.52
CA PRO A 173 -18.65 -18.10 22.22
C PRO A 173 -18.54 -17.88 23.74
N GLY A 174 -19.03 -18.87 24.50
CA GLY A 174 -18.77 -18.93 25.95
C GLY A 174 -17.31 -19.32 26.25
N GLY A 175 -16.85 -18.95 27.46
CA GLY A 175 -15.51 -19.32 27.95
C GLY A 175 -14.38 -18.57 27.26
N LEU A 176 -14.62 -17.35 26.78
CA LEU A 176 -13.57 -16.41 26.40
C LEU A 176 -12.76 -16.01 27.63
N MET A 177 -11.49 -15.63 27.42
CA MET A 177 -10.64 -15.07 28.46
C MET A 177 -11.27 -13.79 29.03
N ASP A 178 -11.30 -13.68 30.36
CA ASP A 178 -11.60 -12.43 31.03
C ASP A 178 -10.39 -11.46 30.98
N GLU A 179 -10.54 -10.27 31.50
CA GLU A 179 -9.52 -9.21 31.41
C GLU A 179 -8.21 -9.60 32.12
N GLU A 180 -8.30 -10.29 33.27
CA GLU A 180 -7.13 -10.71 34.04
C GLU A 180 -6.33 -11.80 33.28
N LEU A 181 -7.04 -12.78 32.71
CA LEU A 181 -6.42 -13.83 31.88
C LEU A 181 -5.84 -13.26 30.59
N LEU A 182 -6.54 -12.31 29.95
CA LEU A 182 -6.04 -11.63 28.74
C LEU A 182 -4.73 -10.88 29.02
N GLU A 183 -4.67 -10.13 30.13
CA GLU A 183 -3.46 -9.41 30.51
C GLU A 183 -2.29 -10.35 30.78
N LYS A 184 -2.55 -11.42 31.52
CA LYS A 184 -1.54 -12.44 31.83
C LYS A 184 -1.03 -13.16 30.57
N GLU A 185 -1.93 -13.58 29.70
CA GLU A 185 -1.57 -14.26 28.47
C GLU A 185 -0.86 -13.30 27.49
N TRP A 186 -1.29 -12.06 27.38
CA TRP A 186 -0.62 -11.05 26.56
C TRP A 186 0.81 -10.77 27.04
N LYS A 187 1.06 -10.63 28.35
CA LYS A 187 2.41 -10.51 28.91
C LYS A 187 3.27 -11.72 28.56
N ASN A 188 2.72 -12.93 28.76
CA ASN A 188 3.39 -14.16 28.42
C ASN A 188 3.79 -14.21 26.92
N ARG A 189 2.88 -13.77 26.01
CA ARG A 189 3.15 -13.74 24.56
C ARG A 189 4.23 -12.74 24.19
N ILE A 190 4.24 -11.55 24.79
CA ILE A 190 5.26 -10.54 24.59
C ILE A 190 6.63 -11.03 25.07
N ASP A 191 6.70 -11.57 26.29
CA ASP A 191 7.96 -12.00 26.92
C ASP A 191 8.62 -13.17 26.16
N ASN A 192 7.80 -14.03 25.57
CA ASN A 192 8.25 -15.22 24.84
C ASN A 192 8.14 -15.11 23.32
N ASN A 193 7.78 -13.94 22.76
CA ASN A 193 7.55 -13.71 21.33
C ASN A 193 6.56 -14.70 20.67
N ILE A 194 5.47 -15.02 21.38
CA ILE A 194 4.43 -15.95 20.91
C ILE A 194 3.37 -15.19 20.10
N PRO A 195 3.09 -15.55 18.83
CA PRO A 195 2.02 -14.94 18.05
C PRO A 195 0.62 -15.40 18.53
N PRO A 196 -0.46 -14.58 18.30
CA PRO A 196 -0.41 -13.23 17.77
C PRO A 196 -0.22 -12.18 18.87
N GLY A 197 0.02 -10.92 18.47
CA GLY A 197 -0.02 -9.75 19.35
C GLY A 197 1.28 -9.41 20.06
N TYR A 198 2.36 -10.21 19.95
CA TYR A 198 3.63 -9.88 20.61
C TYR A 198 4.31 -8.62 20.00
N LYS A 199 3.95 -8.23 18.77
CA LYS A 199 4.42 -6.99 18.14
C LYS A 199 3.69 -5.74 18.61
N ASP A 200 2.57 -5.89 19.30
CA ASP A 200 1.72 -4.78 19.75
C ASP A 200 2.14 -4.20 21.11
N LYS A 201 3.35 -4.50 21.58
CA LYS A 201 3.92 -4.05 22.86
C LYS A 201 3.83 -2.53 23.07
N THR A 202 3.89 -1.73 22.01
CA THR A 202 3.86 -0.27 22.06
C THR A 202 2.46 0.33 21.86
N LYS A 203 1.45 -0.48 21.57
CA LYS A 203 0.08 -0.04 21.38
C LYS A 203 -0.52 0.44 22.69
N LYS A 204 -0.93 1.71 22.74
CA LYS A 204 -1.60 2.30 23.92
C LYS A 204 -3.09 1.98 23.96
N GLU A 205 -3.71 1.85 22.78
CA GLU A 205 -5.13 1.51 22.66
C GLU A 205 -5.28 0.10 22.13
N ASN A 206 -6.18 -0.67 22.75
CA ASN A 206 -6.50 -2.05 22.40
C ASN A 206 -5.26 -2.97 22.24
N PRO A 207 -4.38 -3.08 23.25
CA PRO A 207 -3.17 -3.90 23.15
C PRO A 207 -3.49 -5.39 23.05
N TYR A 208 -4.69 -5.82 23.43
CA TYR A 208 -5.14 -7.22 23.42
C TYR A 208 -5.99 -7.58 22.20
N GLY A 209 -6.19 -6.68 21.24
CA GLY A 209 -7.12 -6.87 20.12
C GLY A 209 -6.88 -8.17 19.36
N ASP A 210 -5.65 -8.39 18.91
CA ASP A 210 -5.26 -9.59 18.20
C ASP A 210 -5.45 -10.87 19.05
N LEU A 211 -5.13 -10.81 20.33
CA LEU A 211 -5.31 -11.94 21.25
C LEU A 211 -6.79 -12.26 21.48
N ILE A 212 -7.65 -11.26 21.59
CA ILE A 212 -9.10 -11.45 21.73
C ILE A 212 -9.69 -12.12 20.48
N VAL A 213 -9.29 -11.65 19.29
CA VAL A 213 -9.70 -12.27 18.02
C VAL A 213 -9.22 -13.71 17.95
N TRP A 214 -7.98 -13.96 18.34
CA TRP A 214 -7.40 -15.30 18.40
C TRP A 214 -8.14 -16.24 19.36
N ASP A 215 -8.51 -15.74 20.55
CA ASP A 215 -9.30 -16.54 21.52
C ASP A 215 -10.67 -16.92 20.94
N HIS A 216 -11.36 -16.01 20.26
CA HIS A 216 -12.59 -16.33 19.54
C HIS A 216 -12.38 -17.43 18.48
N ILE A 217 -11.32 -17.32 17.67
CA ILE A 217 -10.99 -18.29 16.64
C ILE A 217 -10.72 -19.67 17.26
N CYS A 218 -9.95 -19.74 18.35
CA CYS A 218 -9.64 -20.98 19.04
C CYS A 218 -10.84 -21.68 19.70
N LYS A 219 -11.96 -20.99 19.90
CA LYS A 219 -13.21 -21.61 20.39
C LYS A 219 -14.02 -22.27 19.27
N MET A 220 -13.66 -22.06 18.02
CA MET A 220 -14.31 -22.73 16.88
C MET A 220 -13.84 -24.18 16.79
N LYS A 221 -14.78 -25.09 16.57
CA LYS A 221 -14.51 -26.54 16.50
C LYS A 221 -14.42 -27.06 15.07
N ASN A 222 -14.22 -26.18 14.11
CA ASN A 222 -14.16 -26.45 12.68
C ASN A 222 -12.79 -26.05 12.13
N ASP A 223 -12.49 -26.46 10.91
CA ASP A 223 -11.41 -25.83 10.15
C ASP A 223 -11.76 -24.35 9.96
N VAL A 224 -10.78 -23.45 10.04
CA VAL A 224 -10.99 -22.01 9.99
C VAL A 224 -10.08 -21.37 8.94
N ILE A 225 -10.66 -20.45 8.16
CA ILE A 225 -9.98 -19.53 7.29
C ILE A 225 -10.18 -18.13 7.86
N PHE A 226 -9.10 -17.48 8.27
CA PHE A 226 -9.11 -16.09 8.74
C PHE A 226 -8.72 -15.18 7.61
N VAL A 227 -9.55 -14.18 7.31
CA VAL A 227 -9.32 -13.19 6.24
C VAL A 227 -8.92 -11.88 6.89
N THR A 228 -7.70 -11.45 6.64
CA THR A 228 -7.16 -10.21 7.19
C THR A 228 -6.28 -9.49 6.17
N ALA A 229 -6.30 -8.17 6.18
CA ALA A 229 -5.34 -7.32 5.49
C ALA A 229 -4.08 -7.06 6.33
N ASP A 230 -4.05 -7.51 7.59
CA ASP A 230 -2.87 -7.39 8.45
C ASP A 230 -1.85 -8.48 8.13
N VAL A 231 -0.80 -8.09 7.42
CA VAL A 231 0.31 -8.97 7.01
C VAL A 231 1.52 -8.88 7.95
N LYS A 232 1.30 -8.43 9.20
CA LYS A 232 2.38 -8.39 10.20
C LYS A 232 2.98 -9.78 10.42
N GLY A 233 4.29 -9.78 10.71
CA GLY A 233 5.02 -11.03 10.89
C GLY A 233 4.69 -11.82 12.16
N ASP A 234 3.70 -11.43 12.96
CA ASP A 234 3.13 -12.21 14.06
C ASP A 234 1.84 -12.97 13.66
N TRP A 235 1.26 -12.67 12.49
CA TRP A 235 0.18 -13.43 11.91
C TRP A 235 0.62 -14.34 10.78
N VAL A 236 1.53 -13.86 9.92
CA VAL A 236 1.89 -14.52 8.67
C VAL A 236 3.40 -14.67 8.47
N HIS A 237 3.79 -15.68 7.72
CA HIS A 237 5.10 -15.76 7.09
C HIS A 237 5.05 -15.06 5.74
N THR A 238 6.02 -14.20 5.48
CA THR A 238 6.18 -13.50 4.21
C THR A 238 7.55 -13.78 3.60
N ALA A 239 7.61 -13.90 2.28
CA ALA A 239 8.86 -13.93 1.54
C ALA A 239 8.70 -13.04 0.31
N ASN A 240 9.64 -12.10 0.09
CA ASN A 240 9.58 -11.13 -0.99
C ASN A 240 8.21 -10.39 -1.06
N ASP A 241 7.70 -9.96 0.11
CA ASP A 241 6.40 -9.31 0.28
C ASP A 241 5.16 -10.16 -0.08
N VAL A 242 5.35 -11.44 -0.39
CA VAL A 242 4.28 -12.39 -0.63
C VAL A 242 3.92 -13.12 0.67
N VAL A 243 2.63 -13.15 1.01
CA VAL A 243 2.13 -13.92 2.15
C VAL A 243 2.17 -15.41 1.79
N MET A 244 3.02 -16.15 2.48
CA MET A 244 3.16 -17.61 2.32
C MET A 244 2.11 -18.41 3.09
N GLY A 245 1.60 -17.85 4.19
CA GLY A 245 0.59 -18.49 5.03
C GLY A 245 0.69 -18.05 6.49
N ALA A 246 -0.18 -18.62 7.31
CA ALA A 246 -0.19 -18.38 8.75
C ALA A 246 1.12 -18.79 9.42
N ARG A 247 1.50 -18.07 10.48
CA ARG A 247 2.61 -18.47 11.35
C ARG A 247 2.42 -19.91 11.83
N ARG A 248 3.51 -20.68 11.79
CA ARG A 248 3.47 -22.08 12.18
C ARG A 248 3.00 -22.28 13.62
N GLU A 249 3.41 -21.39 14.51
CA GLU A 249 3.04 -21.39 15.92
C GLU A 249 1.51 -21.25 16.11
N LEU A 250 0.84 -20.41 15.31
CA LEU A 250 -0.62 -20.28 15.31
C LEU A 250 -1.29 -21.56 14.82
N VAL A 251 -0.76 -22.15 13.76
CA VAL A 251 -1.29 -23.41 13.21
C VAL A 251 -1.20 -24.53 14.24
N GLU A 252 -0.09 -24.64 14.95
CA GLU A 252 0.14 -25.66 15.99
C GLU A 252 -0.75 -25.45 17.22
N GLU A 253 -0.85 -24.21 17.69
CA GLU A 253 -1.72 -23.85 18.83
C GLU A 253 -3.18 -24.15 18.50
N PHE A 254 -3.66 -23.73 17.32
CA PHE A 254 -5.03 -24.00 16.87
C PHE A 254 -5.29 -25.49 16.75
N TYR A 255 -4.39 -26.24 16.11
CA TYR A 255 -4.50 -27.68 15.94
C TYR A 255 -4.62 -28.38 17.31
N SER A 256 -3.79 -27.99 18.28
CA SER A 256 -3.81 -28.56 19.64
C SER A 256 -5.12 -28.20 20.37
N LYS A 257 -5.54 -26.94 20.38
CA LYS A 257 -6.76 -26.47 21.06
C LYS A 257 -8.05 -27.06 20.47
N THR A 258 -8.04 -27.34 19.17
CA THR A 258 -9.23 -27.80 18.42
C THR A 258 -9.25 -29.29 18.14
N LYS A 259 -8.27 -30.04 18.64
CA LYS A 259 -8.12 -31.48 18.45
C LYS A 259 -8.00 -31.87 16.96
N GLY A 260 -7.10 -31.19 16.25
CA GLY A 260 -6.71 -31.58 14.88
C GLY A 260 -7.37 -30.79 13.76
N LYS A 261 -7.99 -29.63 14.04
CA LYS A 261 -8.53 -28.76 13.01
C LYS A 261 -7.45 -27.86 12.38
N THR A 262 -7.70 -27.44 11.16
CA THR A 262 -6.78 -26.65 10.35
C THR A 262 -7.10 -25.17 10.44
N PHE A 263 -6.07 -24.35 10.59
CA PHE A 263 -6.12 -22.88 10.52
C PHE A 263 -5.37 -22.39 9.31
N LYS A 264 -5.99 -21.50 8.53
CA LYS A 264 -5.40 -20.80 7.37
C LYS A 264 -5.66 -19.32 7.47
N ILE A 265 -4.75 -18.52 6.90
CA ILE A 265 -4.94 -17.07 6.71
C ILE A 265 -4.94 -16.77 5.21
N LEU A 266 -5.86 -15.91 4.78
CA LEU A 266 -5.93 -15.37 3.43
C LEU A 266 -5.94 -13.84 3.48
N THR A 267 -5.26 -13.22 2.53
CA THR A 267 -5.46 -11.80 2.25
C THR A 267 -6.81 -11.58 1.56
N PRO A 268 -7.37 -10.34 1.54
CA PRO A 268 -8.61 -10.06 0.82
C PRO A 268 -8.57 -10.47 -0.66
N VAL A 269 -7.42 -10.26 -1.34
CA VAL A 269 -7.23 -10.68 -2.74
C VAL A 269 -7.33 -12.20 -2.87
N GLN A 270 -6.60 -12.94 -2.04
CA GLN A 270 -6.63 -14.40 -2.04
C GLN A 270 -8.02 -14.94 -1.70
N PHE A 271 -8.68 -14.34 -0.72
CA PHE A 271 -10.04 -14.69 -0.31
C PHE A 271 -11.03 -14.59 -1.46
N ILE A 272 -11.07 -13.44 -2.13
CA ILE A 272 -11.97 -13.25 -3.26
C ILE A 272 -11.56 -14.17 -4.42
N SER A 273 -10.28 -14.38 -4.70
CA SER A 273 -9.82 -15.32 -5.72
C SER A 273 -10.28 -16.77 -5.48
N VAL A 274 -10.38 -17.18 -4.21
CA VAL A 274 -10.82 -18.54 -3.83
C VAL A 274 -12.33 -18.72 -3.96
N TYR A 275 -13.13 -17.67 -3.68
CA TYR A 275 -14.58 -17.79 -3.53
C TYR A 275 -15.40 -17.18 -4.66
N SER A 276 -14.86 -16.23 -5.47
CA SER A 276 -15.59 -15.59 -6.57
C SER A 276 -15.50 -16.35 -7.91
N GLY A 277 -14.70 -17.41 -8.01
CA GLY A 277 -14.48 -18.11 -9.26
C GLY A 277 -13.68 -17.27 -10.28
N ASP A 278 -13.92 -17.51 -11.58
CA ASP A 278 -13.14 -16.90 -12.69
C ASP A 278 -13.49 -15.43 -13.00
N ASP A 279 -14.44 -14.83 -12.28
CA ASP A 279 -14.97 -13.50 -12.58
C ASP A 279 -14.12 -12.32 -12.05
N LEU A 280 -12.91 -12.59 -11.53
CA LEU A 280 -12.03 -11.55 -10.99
C LEU A 280 -11.31 -10.77 -12.08
N THR A 281 -11.79 -9.56 -12.34
CA THR A 281 -11.10 -8.62 -13.23
C THR A 281 -9.81 -8.09 -12.60
N ALA A 282 -8.86 -7.65 -13.45
CA ALA A 282 -7.63 -7.02 -12.99
C ALA A 282 -7.90 -5.79 -12.10
N ASP A 283 -8.97 -5.04 -12.39
CA ASP A 283 -9.36 -3.86 -11.62
C ASP A 283 -9.78 -4.19 -10.18
N ILE A 284 -10.52 -5.28 -9.98
CA ILE A 284 -10.91 -5.75 -8.63
C ILE A 284 -9.66 -6.22 -7.86
N LYS A 285 -8.77 -6.98 -8.51
CA LYS A 285 -7.52 -7.42 -7.89
C LYS A 285 -6.65 -6.25 -7.44
N ASN A 286 -6.51 -5.24 -8.28
CA ASN A 286 -5.74 -4.04 -7.99
C ASN A 286 -6.37 -3.25 -6.83
N ASP A 287 -7.68 -3.09 -6.81
CA ASP A 287 -8.38 -2.35 -5.77
C ASP A 287 -8.32 -3.06 -4.40
N LEU A 288 -8.48 -4.39 -4.37
CA LEU A 288 -8.29 -5.21 -3.17
C LEU A 288 -6.84 -5.19 -2.66
N GLY A 289 -5.85 -5.13 -3.57
CA GLY A 289 -4.43 -5.07 -3.26
C GLY A 289 -3.97 -3.69 -2.80
N SER A 290 -4.53 -2.61 -3.33
CA SER A 290 -4.09 -1.24 -3.06
C SER A 290 -4.24 -0.82 -1.60
N ASN A 291 -5.14 -1.46 -0.86
CA ASN A 291 -5.34 -1.20 0.56
C ASN A 291 -4.53 -2.12 1.49
N SER A 292 -3.98 -3.21 0.95
CA SER A 292 -3.10 -4.10 1.72
C SER A 292 -1.63 -3.69 1.67
N ASN A 293 -1.23 -2.80 0.74
CA ASN A 293 0.16 -2.35 0.66
C ASN A 293 0.33 -1.08 -0.20
N VAL A 294 0.92 -0.07 0.36
CA VAL A 294 1.71 0.95 -0.38
C VAL A 294 2.75 0.25 -1.28
N ILE A 295 3.19 -0.96 -0.93
CA ILE A 295 4.16 -1.80 -1.63
C ILE A 295 3.56 -2.49 -2.86
N SER A 296 2.27 -2.91 -2.88
CA SER A 296 1.67 -3.51 -4.09
C SER A 296 1.34 -2.47 -5.17
N ASN A 297 1.04 -1.23 -4.79
CA ASN A 297 0.95 -0.12 -5.75
C ASN A 297 2.33 0.25 -6.32
N LEU A 298 3.38 0.18 -5.50
CA LEU A 298 4.75 0.28 -5.97
C LEU A 298 5.11 -0.88 -6.90
N ALA A 299 4.68 -2.12 -6.58
CA ALA A 299 4.95 -3.28 -7.43
C ALA A 299 4.17 -3.26 -8.75
N ASN A 300 2.89 -2.86 -8.76
CA ASN A 300 2.10 -2.77 -9.99
C ASN A 300 2.48 -1.56 -10.85
N ASN A 301 2.76 -0.40 -10.26
CA ASN A 301 3.35 0.73 -10.98
C ASN A 301 4.74 0.35 -11.50
N PHE A 302 5.52 -0.36 -10.69
CA PHE A 302 6.83 -0.87 -11.03
C PHE A 302 6.80 -1.89 -12.17
N ILE A 303 5.85 -2.83 -12.19
CA ILE A 303 5.64 -3.79 -13.29
C ILE A 303 5.18 -3.05 -14.56
N ASN A 304 4.25 -2.10 -14.44
CA ASN A 304 3.78 -1.29 -15.58
C ASN A 304 4.87 -0.32 -16.11
N GLU A 305 5.76 0.14 -15.24
CA GLU A 305 6.94 0.92 -15.61
C GLU A 305 8.03 0.08 -16.30
N MET A 306 8.08 -1.22 -16.00
CA MET A 306 9.10 -2.14 -16.52
C MET A 306 8.75 -2.79 -17.85
N ILE A 307 7.50 -2.75 -18.31
CA ILE A 307 7.09 -3.31 -19.58
C ILE A 307 7.46 -2.31 -20.69
N PRO A 308 8.34 -2.70 -21.65
CA PRO A 308 8.66 -1.85 -22.80
C PRO A 308 7.40 -1.53 -23.59
N LYS A 309 7.07 -0.24 -23.74
CA LYS A 309 5.89 0.22 -24.50
C LYS A 309 6.01 -0.08 -25.99
N ASP A 310 7.24 -0.14 -26.50
CA ASP A 310 7.53 -0.31 -27.94
C ASP A 310 7.51 -1.78 -28.39
N ASN A 311 7.62 -2.73 -27.46
CA ASN A 311 7.58 -4.16 -27.78
C ASN A 311 7.09 -4.96 -26.54
N PRO A 312 5.79 -4.98 -26.27
CA PRO A 312 5.27 -5.67 -25.10
C PRO A 312 5.46 -7.19 -25.25
N PRO A 313 5.83 -7.89 -24.16
CA PRO A 313 6.01 -9.34 -24.14
C PRO A 313 4.72 -10.06 -24.53
N LYS A 314 4.83 -11.09 -25.39
CA LYS A 314 3.70 -11.82 -25.96
C LYS A 314 3.28 -13.04 -25.15
N SER A 315 4.09 -13.43 -24.16
CA SER A 315 3.80 -14.57 -23.27
C SER A 315 4.09 -14.23 -21.80
N SER A 316 3.54 -15.02 -20.88
CA SER A 316 3.81 -14.87 -19.45
C SER A 316 5.26 -15.21 -19.08
N GLU A 317 5.92 -16.04 -19.86
CA GLU A 317 7.33 -16.41 -19.67
C GLU A 317 8.24 -15.26 -20.13
N GLU A 318 8.00 -14.68 -21.31
CA GLU A 318 8.70 -13.47 -21.78
C GLU A 318 8.51 -12.29 -20.84
N LEU A 319 7.30 -12.13 -20.27
CA LEU A 319 7.01 -11.09 -19.28
C LEU A 319 7.83 -11.31 -18.00
N SER A 320 7.89 -12.53 -17.50
CA SER A 320 8.64 -12.87 -16.28
C SER A 320 10.14 -12.65 -16.47
N GLU A 321 10.68 -12.99 -17.63
CA GLU A 321 12.09 -12.82 -17.98
C GLU A 321 12.44 -11.33 -18.11
N CYS A 322 11.60 -10.56 -18.81
CA CYS A 322 11.75 -9.11 -18.94
C CYS A 322 11.72 -8.39 -17.55
N ILE A 323 10.77 -8.75 -16.69
CA ILE A 323 10.67 -8.20 -15.33
C ILE A 323 11.91 -8.57 -14.51
N TYR A 324 12.37 -9.81 -14.60
CA TYR A 324 13.55 -10.27 -13.86
C TYR A 324 14.82 -9.51 -14.28
N GLU A 325 15.03 -9.31 -15.57
CA GLU A 325 16.16 -8.53 -16.09
C GLU A 325 16.12 -7.06 -15.61
N GLN A 326 14.96 -6.43 -15.69
CA GLN A 326 14.77 -5.05 -15.23
C GLN A 326 15.00 -4.92 -13.71
N LEU A 327 14.53 -5.88 -12.91
CA LEU A 327 14.79 -5.94 -11.47
C LEU A 327 16.27 -6.06 -11.16
N GLN A 328 17.00 -6.88 -11.91
CA GLN A 328 18.45 -7.00 -11.76
C GLN A 328 19.15 -5.68 -12.07
N HIS A 329 18.81 -5.03 -13.18
CA HIS A 329 19.40 -3.73 -13.55
C HIS A 329 19.09 -2.66 -12.51
N LYS A 330 17.88 -2.59 -11.99
CA LYS A 330 17.49 -1.65 -10.91
C LYS A 330 18.29 -1.89 -9.62
N ALA A 331 18.46 -3.15 -9.21
CA ALA A 331 19.26 -3.50 -8.03
C ALA A 331 20.73 -3.13 -8.21
N ILE A 332 21.28 -3.33 -9.42
CA ILE A 332 22.64 -2.92 -9.77
C ILE A 332 22.79 -1.40 -9.74
N CYS A 333 21.83 -0.64 -10.29
CA CYS A 333 21.83 0.82 -10.24
C CYS A 333 21.86 1.32 -8.79
N LYS A 334 21.00 0.79 -7.91
CA LYS A 334 20.97 1.17 -6.50
C LYS A 334 22.27 0.86 -5.74
N LYS A 335 22.89 -0.25 -6.07
CA LYS A 335 24.22 -0.61 -5.52
C LYS A 335 25.29 0.35 -5.99
N LEU A 336 25.31 0.70 -7.28
CA LEU A 336 26.25 1.67 -7.85
C LEU A 336 26.08 3.07 -7.27
N GLU A 337 24.84 3.54 -7.09
CA GLU A 337 24.56 4.82 -6.41
C GLU A 337 25.17 4.85 -5.01
N ASN A 338 24.94 3.82 -4.20
CA ASN A 338 25.53 3.74 -2.85
C ASN A 338 27.07 3.74 -2.87
N GLU A 339 27.69 2.95 -3.77
CA GLU A 339 29.14 2.91 -3.92
C GLU A 339 29.73 4.26 -4.36
N ILE A 340 29.04 5.00 -5.22
CA ILE A 340 29.42 6.35 -5.65
C ILE A 340 29.38 7.33 -4.46
N TRP A 341 28.28 7.30 -3.68
CA TRP A 341 28.15 8.17 -2.50
C TRP A 341 29.20 7.85 -1.42
N GLU A 342 29.48 6.58 -1.16
CA GLU A 342 30.55 6.19 -0.25
C GLU A 342 31.92 6.69 -0.73
N LYS A 343 32.25 6.51 -2.02
CA LYS A 343 33.52 6.99 -2.60
C LYS A 343 33.60 8.51 -2.60
N SER A 344 32.53 9.23 -2.91
CA SER A 344 32.51 10.69 -2.93
C SER A 344 32.80 11.28 -1.53
N SER A 345 32.39 10.61 -0.47
CA SER A 345 32.63 11.05 0.91
C SER A 345 34.13 11.12 1.27
N PHE A 346 34.95 10.32 0.61
CA PHE A 346 36.41 10.32 0.77
C PHE A 346 37.09 11.64 0.35
N PHE A 347 36.47 12.39 -0.58
CA PHE A 347 37.03 13.61 -1.15
C PHE A 347 36.78 14.86 -0.30
N ARG A 348 36.07 14.78 0.83
CA ARG A 348 35.81 15.92 1.72
C ARG A 348 37.06 16.60 2.29
N ASN A 349 38.18 15.88 2.37
CA ASN A 349 39.43 16.33 2.99
C ASN A 349 40.60 16.39 2.00
N VAL A 350 40.33 16.57 0.72
CA VAL A 350 41.35 16.64 -0.35
C VAL A 350 41.61 18.08 -0.75
N SER A 351 42.71 18.36 -1.47
CA SER A 351 43.07 19.69 -1.93
C SER A 351 42.00 20.33 -2.81
N HIS A 352 41.92 21.67 -2.79
CA HIS A 352 40.85 22.45 -3.42
C HIS A 352 40.64 22.12 -4.91
N GLU A 353 41.72 21.90 -5.64
CA GLU A 353 41.73 21.57 -7.07
C GLU A 353 40.92 20.29 -7.40
N TYR A 354 41.09 19.22 -6.59
CA TYR A 354 40.36 17.97 -6.78
C TYR A 354 38.92 18.02 -6.22
N GLN A 355 38.66 18.92 -5.25
CA GLN A 355 37.29 19.11 -4.72
C GLN A 355 36.37 19.70 -5.79
N GLU A 356 36.87 20.60 -6.64
CA GLU A 356 36.08 21.22 -7.71
C GLU A 356 35.74 20.18 -8.78
N GLU A 357 36.72 19.35 -9.25
CA GLU A 357 36.49 18.26 -10.21
C GLU A 357 35.44 17.24 -9.69
N VAL A 358 35.51 16.88 -8.40
CA VAL A 358 34.55 15.97 -7.77
C VAL A 358 33.18 16.63 -7.61
N MET A 359 33.12 17.91 -7.26
CA MET A 359 31.88 18.65 -7.09
C MET A 359 31.10 18.77 -8.39
N ASP A 360 31.79 19.03 -9.50
CA ASP A 360 31.16 19.07 -10.83
C ASP A 360 30.63 17.69 -11.23
N LEU A 361 31.39 16.63 -10.98
CA LEU A 361 30.95 15.26 -11.25
C LEU A 361 29.71 14.88 -10.41
N MET A 362 29.66 15.28 -9.14
CA MET A 362 28.52 15.01 -8.26
C MET A 362 27.30 15.86 -8.62
N ASN A 363 27.47 17.10 -9.06
CA ASN A 363 26.39 17.93 -9.57
C ASN A 363 25.77 17.33 -10.85
N ASN A 364 26.59 16.82 -11.76
CA ASN A 364 26.14 16.11 -12.95
C ASN A 364 25.39 14.81 -12.57
N LEU A 365 25.87 14.05 -11.59
CA LEU A 365 25.18 12.89 -11.06
C LEU A 365 23.79 13.27 -10.49
N MET A 366 23.70 14.33 -9.69
CA MET A 366 22.43 14.78 -9.11
C MET A 366 21.43 15.20 -10.20
N ALA A 367 21.88 15.91 -11.23
CA ALA A 367 21.04 16.28 -12.36
C ALA A 367 20.56 15.03 -13.13
N MET A 368 21.44 14.07 -13.36
CA MET A 368 21.11 12.79 -13.99
C MET A 368 20.10 11.97 -13.18
N LEU A 369 20.32 11.81 -11.87
CA LEU A 369 19.39 11.09 -10.99
C LEU A 369 18.01 11.77 -10.95
N SER A 370 17.98 13.10 -10.84
CA SER A 370 16.74 13.89 -10.90
C SER A 370 16.00 13.71 -12.23
N TYR A 371 16.72 13.62 -13.35
CA TYR A 371 16.14 13.33 -14.65
C TYR A 371 15.46 11.95 -14.68
N TYR A 372 16.12 10.90 -14.17
CA TYR A 372 15.54 9.56 -14.13
C TYR A 372 14.39 9.45 -13.12
N ASP A 373 14.42 10.16 -12.02
CA ASP A 373 13.34 10.18 -11.03
C ASP A 373 12.07 10.89 -11.53
N MET A 374 12.20 11.77 -12.55
CA MET A 374 11.07 12.44 -13.21
C MET A 374 10.44 11.62 -14.36
N GLN A 375 11.04 10.51 -14.76
CA GLN A 375 10.56 9.70 -15.87
C GLN A 375 9.65 8.58 -15.39
N ASP A 376 8.46 8.49 -15.98
CA ASP A 376 7.49 7.40 -15.74
C ASP A 376 8.01 6.02 -16.22
N ASN A 377 9.03 6.00 -17.09
CA ASN A 377 9.61 4.78 -17.63
C ASN A 377 11.14 4.90 -17.68
N THR A 378 11.80 4.54 -16.58
CA THR A 378 13.25 4.65 -16.44
C THR A 378 13.97 3.56 -17.22
N ASP A 379 14.80 3.94 -18.19
CA ASP A 379 15.74 3.04 -18.83
C ASP A 379 16.89 2.66 -17.89
N PHE A 380 16.72 1.58 -17.15
CA PHE A 380 17.71 1.12 -16.16
C PHE A 380 19.00 0.63 -16.79
N VAL A 381 19.02 0.21 -18.06
CA VAL A 381 20.24 -0.18 -18.78
C VAL A 381 21.10 1.07 -19.02
N LYS A 382 20.47 2.14 -19.51
CA LYS A 382 21.16 3.42 -19.74
C LYS A 382 21.59 4.05 -18.42
N LYS A 383 20.71 4.07 -17.40
CA LYS A 383 21.04 4.57 -16.05
C LYS A 383 22.25 3.84 -15.46
N LYS A 384 22.33 2.53 -15.61
CA LYS A 384 23.47 1.72 -15.16
C LYS A 384 24.76 2.15 -15.84
N GLN A 385 24.77 2.32 -17.17
CA GLN A 385 25.97 2.73 -17.91
C GLN A 385 26.48 4.12 -17.46
N GLU A 386 25.57 5.07 -17.24
CA GLU A 386 25.92 6.40 -16.77
C GLU A 386 26.46 6.37 -15.32
N LEU A 387 25.91 5.53 -14.44
CA LEU A 387 26.42 5.33 -13.08
C LEU A 387 27.80 4.65 -13.07
N GLU A 388 28.03 3.68 -13.95
CA GLU A 388 29.35 3.04 -14.12
C GLU A 388 30.41 4.08 -14.56
N TYR A 389 30.05 4.97 -15.49
CA TYR A 389 30.94 6.06 -15.91
C TYR A 389 31.30 6.99 -14.75
N VAL A 390 30.33 7.44 -13.94
CA VAL A 390 30.58 8.28 -12.77
C VAL A 390 31.49 7.58 -11.76
N LYS A 391 31.25 6.30 -11.52
CA LYS A 391 32.07 5.48 -10.61
C LYS A 391 33.53 5.38 -11.08
N GLU A 392 33.74 5.14 -12.39
CA GLU A 392 35.09 5.05 -12.97
C GLU A 392 35.82 6.41 -12.92
N ALA A 393 35.09 7.51 -13.18
CA ALA A 393 35.65 8.84 -13.05
C ALA A 393 36.15 9.15 -11.60
N LEU A 394 35.35 8.79 -10.58
CA LEU A 394 35.74 8.92 -9.17
C LEU A 394 36.97 8.06 -8.83
N ILE A 395 37.09 6.86 -9.38
CA ILE A 395 38.25 5.99 -9.20
C ILE A 395 39.48 6.67 -9.82
N ALA A 396 39.38 7.18 -11.04
CA ALA A 396 40.46 7.86 -11.73
C ALA A 396 40.99 9.10 -10.96
N ILE A 397 40.06 9.92 -10.41
CA ILE A 397 40.43 11.05 -9.53
C ILE A 397 41.14 10.55 -8.27
N SER A 398 40.66 9.48 -7.63
CA SER A 398 41.31 8.89 -6.46
C SER A 398 42.72 8.40 -6.75
N GLU A 399 42.96 7.80 -7.92
CA GLU A 399 44.30 7.37 -8.34
C GLU A 399 45.23 8.56 -8.62
N LYS A 400 44.78 9.64 -9.23
CA LYS A 400 45.53 10.89 -9.43
C LYS A 400 45.99 11.43 -8.07
N ILE A 401 45.09 11.53 -7.09
CA ILE A 401 45.39 12.01 -5.74
C ILE A 401 46.41 11.13 -5.04
N ASN A 402 46.26 9.80 -5.15
CA ASN A 402 47.22 8.87 -4.54
C ASN A 402 48.62 8.91 -5.18
N LYS A 403 48.71 9.18 -6.48
CA LYS A 403 49.96 9.38 -7.20
C LYS A 403 50.64 10.70 -6.81
N SER A 404 49.87 11.75 -6.55
CA SER A 404 50.40 13.05 -6.11
C SER A 404 50.88 13.06 -4.65
N LYS A 405 50.46 12.08 -3.83
CA LYS A 405 50.86 11.90 -2.41
C LYS A 405 52.12 11.04 -2.20
N LYS A 406 52.75 10.46 -3.24
CA LYS A 406 54.01 9.74 -3.07
C LYS A 406 55.14 10.76 -2.86
N PRO A 407 55.86 10.76 -1.71
CA PRO A 407 57.04 11.59 -1.53
C PRO A 407 58.14 11.10 -2.46
N TYR A 408 58.93 12.04 -2.98
CA TYR A 408 60.19 11.80 -3.68
C TYR A 408 61.19 11.07 -2.77
#